data_98ce8d08c6818bf88b190d98d4408166
#
_entry.id   98ce8d08c6818bf88b190d98d4408166
#
_cell.length_a   1.000
_cell.length_b   1.000
_cell.length_c   1.000
_cell.angle_alpha   90.00
_cell.angle_beta   90.00
_cell.angle_gamma   90.00
#
_symmetry.space_group_name_H-M   'P 1'
#
loop_
_entity.id
_entity.type
_entity.pdbx_description
1 polymer ?
#
loop_
_entity_poly.entity_id
_entity_poly.type
_entity_poly.pdbx_seq_one_letter_code
_entity_poly.pdbx_strand_id
1 'polypeptide(L)'
;MSKYIPGNQKHLTLNDRIYIENELAKGTPFKDIAAFLCKDPTTISKEVRAHRLSDWYHKGTFYNAKNFCIHRYHCQKTNACGKILLCGIKCASCPTCNQTCKDFEKERCKRLDKAPYVCNGCTKKINHCTIAHKYYYNGRAADRKYRELLISSRSGINMTKLQLHQKDQIISPLIEQGQSPYQILTNHPELDMSVRSMYTYIDKGLFTARNIDLKRQAKFKPRKCHKTQITDRSVFTHRTYSDFCSLELSSFVEMDTVHSSRESNKTLLTLFFTKEKLFLAFLLNRCTKGAVRLTFDRLEKRLGTYEFISVFENILTDRGSEFGDPVSLETGIQGIQRSSIYYCDPMRSGQKGAIEQAHTMLRMVLPKGTSFEFLTQWDVNLIVNHINSTPREILSGRTPYEVALETLGEDILKAFQLKPIEPDKVNLTPKLIRFNH
;
A
#
# COMPACT_ATOMS: atom_id res chain seq x y z
N MET A 1 25.21 14.41 -8.85
CA MET A 1 25.46 13.09 -9.45
C MET A 1 26.31 12.27 -8.50
N SER A 2 25.80 11.15 -7.99
CA SER A 2 26.62 10.27 -7.13
C SER A 2 27.74 9.64 -7.96
N LYS A 3 28.97 9.69 -7.45
CA LYS A 3 30.11 9.04 -8.09
C LYS A 3 29.85 7.52 -8.19
N TYR A 4 29.94 6.97 -9.41
CA TYR A 4 29.91 5.53 -9.60
C TYR A 4 31.12 4.88 -8.90
N ILE A 5 30.85 3.91 -8.02
CA ILE A 5 31.89 3.14 -7.32
C ILE A 5 31.77 1.70 -7.80
N PRO A 6 32.77 1.18 -8.56
CA PRO A 6 32.76 -0.19 -9.05
C PRO A 6 32.74 -1.20 -7.88
N GLY A 7 32.00 -2.30 -8.06
CA GLY A 7 32.05 -3.44 -7.15
C GLY A 7 31.36 -3.30 -5.80
N ASN A 8 30.73 -2.16 -5.48
CA ASN A 8 30.01 -1.95 -4.22
C ASN A 8 28.63 -2.65 -4.18
N GLN A 9 28.19 -3.25 -5.27
CA GLN A 9 26.90 -3.93 -5.40
C GLN A 9 27.06 -5.45 -5.48
N LYS A 10 26.14 -6.19 -4.85
CA LYS A 10 26.14 -7.67 -4.92
C LYS A 10 25.97 -8.18 -6.36
N HIS A 11 25.11 -7.53 -7.15
CA HIS A 11 24.83 -7.86 -8.54
C HIS A 11 25.40 -6.81 -9.49
N LEU A 12 25.60 -7.19 -10.76
CA LEU A 12 26.04 -6.25 -11.79
C LEU A 12 24.94 -5.20 -12.04
N THR A 13 25.35 -3.94 -12.03
CA THR A 13 24.49 -2.80 -12.36
C THR A 13 24.47 -2.53 -13.87
N LEU A 14 23.58 -1.64 -14.32
CA LEU A 14 23.59 -1.17 -15.72
C LEU A 14 24.96 -0.54 -16.09
N ASN A 15 25.56 0.23 -15.18
CA ASN A 15 26.85 0.87 -15.42
C ASN A 15 27.96 -0.16 -15.54
N ASP A 16 27.93 -1.21 -14.71
CA ASP A 16 28.90 -2.33 -14.83
C ASP A 16 28.77 -3.01 -16.20
N ARG A 17 27.56 -3.25 -16.66
CA ARG A 17 27.28 -3.87 -17.96
C ARG A 17 27.72 -3.00 -19.14
N ILE A 18 27.52 -1.68 -19.06
CA ILE A 18 28.02 -0.73 -20.05
C ILE A 18 29.56 -0.71 -20.05
N TYR A 19 30.17 -0.76 -18.88
CA TYR A 19 31.62 -0.85 -18.77
C TYR A 19 32.15 -2.14 -19.41
N ILE A 20 31.52 -3.30 -19.12
CA ILE A 20 31.87 -4.57 -19.76
C ILE A 20 31.78 -4.46 -21.28
N GLU A 21 30.71 -3.87 -21.84
CA GLU A 21 30.53 -3.67 -23.28
C GLU A 21 31.69 -2.87 -23.87
N ASN A 22 32.03 -1.74 -23.25
CA ASN A 22 33.08 -0.84 -23.74
C ASN A 22 34.47 -1.51 -23.70
N GLU A 23 34.77 -2.22 -22.63
CA GLU A 23 36.06 -2.92 -22.50
C GLU A 23 36.17 -4.12 -23.45
N LEU A 24 35.09 -4.84 -23.67
CA LEU A 24 35.03 -5.87 -24.70
C LEU A 24 35.28 -5.32 -26.11
N ALA A 25 34.81 -4.10 -26.41
CA ALA A 25 35.06 -3.43 -27.68
C ALA A 25 36.55 -3.07 -27.88
N LYS A 26 37.27 -2.80 -26.79
CA LYS A 26 38.74 -2.59 -26.78
C LYS A 26 39.54 -3.90 -26.85
N GLY A 27 38.91 -5.04 -26.59
CA GLY A 27 39.54 -6.34 -26.52
C GLY A 27 40.17 -6.66 -25.16
N THR A 28 39.80 -5.97 -24.10
CA THR A 28 40.27 -6.14 -22.73
C THR A 28 39.94 -7.56 -22.22
N PRO A 29 40.85 -8.29 -21.60
CA PRO A 29 40.61 -9.60 -21.03
C PRO A 29 39.63 -9.59 -19.87
N PHE A 30 38.87 -10.67 -19.65
CA PHE A 30 37.91 -10.78 -18.54
C PHE A 30 38.56 -10.60 -17.17
N LYS A 31 39.81 -10.98 -17.01
CA LYS A 31 40.55 -10.80 -15.75
C LYS A 31 40.65 -9.31 -15.36
N ASP A 32 40.97 -8.46 -16.32
CA ASP A 32 41.17 -7.02 -16.06
C ASP A 32 39.82 -6.30 -15.88
N ILE A 33 38.80 -6.68 -16.67
CA ILE A 33 37.44 -6.20 -16.49
C ILE A 33 36.92 -6.56 -15.09
N ALA A 34 37.14 -7.80 -14.66
CA ALA A 34 36.71 -8.29 -13.36
C ALA A 34 37.44 -7.59 -12.20
N ALA A 35 38.74 -7.36 -12.34
CA ALA A 35 39.53 -6.64 -11.34
C ALA A 35 38.99 -5.21 -11.12
N PHE A 36 38.69 -4.49 -12.20
CA PHE A 36 38.10 -3.15 -12.10
C PHE A 36 36.72 -3.16 -11.43
N LEU A 37 35.89 -4.15 -11.75
CA LEU A 37 34.54 -4.26 -11.18
C LEU A 37 34.51 -4.93 -9.80
N CYS A 38 35.66 -5.30 -9.23
CA CYS A 38 35.75 -6.06 -7.98
C CYS A 38 34.88 -7.34 -8.02
N LYS A 39 34.91 -8.07 -9.15
CA LYS A 39 34.19 -9.31 -9.39
C LYS A 39 35.14 -10.44 -9.78
N ASP A 40 34.68 -11.67 -9.69
CA ASP A 40 35.40 -12.81 -10.21
C ASP A 40 35.33 -12.86 -11.74
N PRO A 41 36.42 -13.22 -12.47
CA PRO A 41 36.41 -13.36 -13.91
C PRO A 41 35.36 -14.34 -14.46
N THR A 42 34.98 -15.36 -13.68
CA THR A 42 33.91 -16.29 -14.05
C THR A 42 32.56 -15.64 -14.07
N THR A 43 32.34 -14.61 -13.22
CA THR A 43 31.09 -13.81 -13.21
C THR A 43 30.97 -13.05 -14.53
N ILE A 44 32.03 -12.40 -15.00
CA ILE A 44 32.03 -11.69 -16.28
C ILE A 44 31.81 -12.67 -17.44
N SER A 45 32.51 -13.83 -17.40
CA SER A 45 32.32 -14.88 -18.40
C SER A 45 30.87 -15.39 -18.47
N LYS A 46 30.26 -15.67 -17.32
CA LYS A 46 28.86 -16.10 -17.24
C LYS A 46 27.90 -15.03 -17.76
N GLU A 47 28.09 -13.76 -17.34
CA GLU A 47 27.29 -12.63 -17.78
C GLU A 47 27.31 -12.47 -19.32
N VAL A 48 28.52 -12.46 -19.91
CA VAL A 48 28.68 -12.29 -21.37
C VAL A 48 28.06 -13.48 -22.12
N ARG A 49 28.28 -14.71 -21.67
CA ARG A 49 27.69 -15.88 -22.32
C ARG A 49 26.19 -15.97 -22.24
N ALA A 50 25.60 -15.58 -21.10
CA ALA A 50 24.16 -15.61 -20.89
C ALA A 50 23.41 -14.54 -21.68
N HIS A 51 24.06 -13.38 -21.86
CA HIS A 51 23.40 -12.19 -22.44
C HIS A 51 23.91 -11.78 -23.81
N ARG A 52 24.76 -12.61 -24.45
CA ARG A 52 25.18 -12.35 -25.84
C ARG A 52 23.97 -12.40 -26.78
N LEU A 53 23.94 -11.46 -27.73
CA LEU A 53 22.92 -11.32 -28.75
C LEU A 53 23.44 -11.83 -30.08
N SER A 54 22.63 -12.53 -30.85
CA SER A 54 22.94 -12.87 -32.23
C SER A 54 22.54 -11.74 -33.19
N ASP A 55 23.10 -11.72 -34.35
CA ASP A 55 23.13 -10.73 -35.47
C ASP A 55 22.02 -9.71 -35.68
N TRP A 56 20.95 -9.77 -34.95
CA TRP A 56 19.79 -8.88 -35.14
C TRP A 56 20.07 -7.39 -34.94
N TYR A 57 21.18 -7.05 -34.30
CA TYR A 57 21.50 -5.66 -33.94
C TYR A 57 22.42 -4.93 -34.92
N HIS A 58 23.06 -5.65 -35.83
CA HIS A 58 23.97 -5.03 -36.80
C HIS A 58 23.45 -5.23 -38.22
N LYS A 59 22.63 -4.32 -38.69
CA LYS A 59 22.29 -4.17 -40.10
C LYS A 59 23.57 -3.86 -40.84
N GLY A 60 24.24 -4.85 -41.35
CA GLY A 60 25.41 -4.61 -42.21
C GLY A 60 26.18 -5.90 -42.44
N THR A 61 26.67 -6.04 -43.60
CA THR A 61 27.71 -6.90 -44.13
C THR A 61 27.37 -8.30 -44.61
N PHE A 62 26.50 -9.07 -43.92
CA PHE A 62 25.98 -10.31 -44.52
C PHE A 62 24.47 -10.33 -44.61
N TYR A 63 23.94 -9.18 -44.94
CA TYR A 63 22.51 -8.95 -45.07
C TYR A 63 21.82 -9.89 -46.07
N ASN A 64 22.58 -10.44 -46.98
CA ASN A 64 22.10 -11.37 -48.03
C ASN A 64 22.47 -12.84 -47.77
N ALA A 65 23.20 -13.18 -46.74
CA ALA A 65 23.50 -14.56 -46.42
C ALA A 65 22.27 -15.27 -45.87
N LYS A 66 21.50 -15.88 -46.73
CA LYS A 66 20.29 -16.63 -46.37
C LYS A 66 20.61 -18.00 -45.85
N ASN A 67 21.76 -18.58 -46.23
CA ASN A 67 22.20 -19.91 -45.85
C ASN A 67 23.35 -19.83 -44.86
N PHE A 68 23.25 -20.54 -43.72
CA PHE A 68 24.26 -20.58 -42.62
C PHE A 68 25.08 -21.87 -42.66
N CYS A 69 25.01 -22.65 -43.72
CA CYS A 69 25.78 -23.89 -43.85
C CYS A 69 27.27 -23.61 -44.12
N ILE A 70 28.15 -24.38 -43.50
CA ILE A 70 29.63 -24.31 -43.75
C ILE A 70 29.96 -24.58 -45.22
N HIS A 71 29.18 -25.45 -45.87
CA HIS A 71 29.38 -25.88 -47.25
C HIS A 71 28.78 -24.92 -48.28
N ARG A 72 28.15 -23.78 -47.89
CA ARG A 72 27.37 -22.90 -48.79
C ARG A 72 28.12 -22.36 -50.01
N TYR A 73 29.43 -22.21 -49.91
CA TYR A 73 30.23 -21.68 -51.02
C TYR A 73 30.61 -22.74 -52.08
N HIS A 74 30.59 -24.02 -51.68
CA HIS A 74 30.97 -25.13 -52.55
C HIS A 74 29.80 -26.07 -52.87
N CYS A 75 28.65 -25.80 -52.33
CA CYS A 75 27.45 -26.65 -52.47
C CYS A 75 26.86 -26.50 -53.86
N GLN A 76 26.77 -27.59 -54.60
CA GLN A 76 26.15 -27.69 -55.93
C GLN A 76 24.71 -28.23 -55.88
N LYS A 77 24.20 -28.58 -54.71
CA LYS A 77 22.87 -29.15 -54.56
C LYS A 77 21.81 -28.14 -54.99
N THR A 78 20.75 -28.66 -55.62
CA THR A 78 19.49 -27.95 -55.93
C THR A 78 18.33 -28.75 -55.39
N ASN A 79 17.24 -28.08 -55.10
CA ASN A 79 15.98 -28.68 -54.59
C ASN A 79 16.15 -29.67 -53.40
N ALA A 80 17.06 -29.43 -52.47
CA ALA A 80 17.27 -30.26 -51.28
C ALA A 80 16.04 -30.31 -50.33
N CYS A 81 15.10 -29.37 -50.47
CA CYS A 81 13.85 -29.31 -49.72
C CYS A 81 12.70 -30.14 -50.31
N GLY A 82 12.81 -30.60 -51.58
CA GLY A 82 11.79 -31.34 -52.26
C GLY A 82 10.47 -30.61 -52.54
N LYS A 83 10.43 -29.32 -52.26
CA LYS A 83 9.21 -28.51 -52.34
C LYS A 83 8.80 -28.08 -53.75
N ILE A 84 9.74 -27.99 -54.68
CA ILE A 84 9.51 -27.48 -56.05
C ILE A 84 10.31 -28.35 -57.03
N LEU A 85 9.66 -29.03 -57.94
CA LEU A 85 10.27 -29.93 -58.91
C LEU A 85 11.33 -29.27 -59.82
N LEU A 86 11.20 -27.95 -60.12
CA LEU A 86 12.08 -27.19 -60.96
C LEU A 86 12.74 -26.01 -60.24
N CYS A 87 13.24 -26.20 -59.04
CA CYS A 87 13.91 -25.14 -58.30
C CYS A 87 15.29 -24.84 -58.91
N GLY A 88 15.43 -23.75 -59.66
CA GLY A 88 16.71 -23.27 -60.18
C GLY A 88 17.60 -22.53 -59.18
N ILE A 89 17.16 -22.36 -57.94
CA ILE A 89 17.94 -21.67 -56.92
C ILE A 89 18.95 -22.65 -56.30
N LYS A 90 20.23 -22.28 -56.36
CA LYS A 90 21.27 -23.02 -55.65
C LYS A 90 20.97 -23.05 -54.18
N CYS A 91 21.02 -24.22 -53.54
CA CYS A 91 20.75 -24.36 -52.11
C CYS A 91 21.68 -23.50 -51.22
N ALA A 92 22.86 -23.17 -51.69
CA ALA A 92 23.76 -22.21 -51.04
C ALA A 92 23.16 -20.83 -50.78
N SER A 93 22.19 -20.40 -51.64
CA SER A 93 21.54 -19.10 -51.52
C SER A 93 20.12 -19.19 -50.90
N CYS A 94 19.66 -20.39 -50.54
CA CYS A 94 18.29 -20.64 -50.07
C CYS A 94 18.23 -20.78 -48.52
N PRO A 95 17.40 -19.99 -47.85
CA PRO A 95 17.27 -20.11 -46.36
C PRO A 95 16.60 -21.42 -45.92
N THR A 96 15.83 -22.06 -46.79
CA THR A 96 15.13 -23.32 -46.47
C THR A 96 16.09 -24.46 -46.21
N CYS A 97 17.32 -24.43 -46.81
CA CYS A 97 18.35 -25.39 -46.50
C CYS A 97 18.76 -25.46 -45.03
N ASN A 98 18.66 -24.36 -44.30
CA ASN A 98 18.98 -24.32 -42.85
C ASN A 98 18.12 -25.26 -42.01
N GLN A 99 16.94 -25.66 -42.52
CA GLN A 99 16.00 -26.53 -41.81
C GLN A 99 15.81 -27.90 -42.46
N THR A 100 16.00 -28.01 -43.76
CA THR A 100 15.58 -29.19 -44.52
C THR A 100 16.72 -30.01 -45.09
N CYS A 101 17.92 -29.42 -45.25
CA CYS A 101 19.05 -30.13 -45.82
C CYS A 101 19.66 -31.12 -44.80
N LYS A 102 19.73 -32.40 -45.16
CA LYS A 102 20.31 -33.44 -44.30
C LYS A 102 21.81 -33.24 -44.02
N ASP A 103 22.53 -32.60 -44.94
CA ASP A 103 23.96 -32.28 -44.83
C ASP A 103 24.17 -30.84 -44.29
N PHE A 104 23.19 -30.26 -43.69
CA PHE A 104 23.34 -28.94 -43.09
C PHE A 104 24.25 -28.98 -41.90
N GLU A 105 25.37 -28.29 -41.99
CA GLU A 105 26.29 -28.08 -40.89
C GLU A 105 26.43 -26.58 -40.62
N LYS A 106 26.02 -26.14 -39.43
CA LYS A 106 26.03 -24.74 -39.07
C LYS A 106 27.44 -24.18 -38.95
N GLU A 107 27.78 -23.16 -39.74
CA GLU A 107 29.06 -22.47 -39.64
C GLU A 107 29.21 -21.77 -38.28
N ARG A 108 30.34 -22.04 -37.60
CA ARG A 108 30.70 -21.40 -36.33
C ARG A 108 32.09 -20.84 -36.34
N CYS A 109 32.25 -19.65 -35.72
CA CYS A 109 33.59 -19.12 -35.49
C CYS A 109 34.23 -19.79 -34.27
N LYS A 110 35.37 -20.49 -34.46
CA LYS A 110 36.10 -21.14 -33.36
C LYS A 110 36.52 -20.16 -32.25
N ARG A 111 36.65 -18.87 -32.55
CA ARG A 111 36.94 -17.82 -31.54
C ARG A 111 35.78 -17.62 -30.56
N LEU A 112 34.54 -17.92 -30.97
CA LEU A 112 33.38 -17.81 -30.11
C LEU A 112 33.23 -18.94 -29.10
N ASP A 113 34.05 -19.99 -29.22
CA ASP A 113 34.10 -21.09 -28.25
C ASP A 113 35.06 -20.79 -27.09
N LYS A 114 35.89 -19.74 -27.25
CA LYS A 114 36.82 -19.22 -26.22
C LYS A 114 36.45 -17.79 -25.84
N ALA A 115 36.95 -17.33 -24.68
CA ALA A 115 36.77 -15.92 -24.26
C ALA A 115 37.29 -14.97 -25.36
N PRO A 116 36.56 -13.90 -25.66
CA PRO A 116 35.42 -13.33 -24.94
C PRO A 116 34.03 -13.83 -25.38
N TYR A 117 33.88 -14.89 -26.17
CA TYR A 117 32.63 -15.51 -26.64
C TYR A 117 31.72 -14.60 -27.51
N VAL A 118 32.19 -13.43 -27.83
CA VAL A 118 31.48 -12.38 -28.60
C VAL A 118 32.39 -11.74 -29.65
N CYS A 119 31.81 -11.06 -30.60
CA CYS A 119 32.51 -10.36 -31.66
C CYS A 119 32.93 -8.93 -31.31
N ASN A 120 32.56 -8.43 -30.11
CA ASN A 120 33.04 -7.14 -29.64
C ASN A 120 34.59 -7.13 -29.65
N GLY A 121 35.18 -6.09 -30.20
CA GLY A 121 36.64 -5.96 -30.29
C GLY A 121 37.32 -6.96 -31.21
N CYS A 122 36.60 -7.66 -32.11
CA CYS A 122 37.19 -8.56 -33.06
C CYS A 122 38.06 -7.76 -34.08
N THR A 123 39.32 -8.18 -34.24
CA THR A 123 40.28 -7.52 -35.14
C THR A 123 39.98 -7.70 -36.64
N LYS A 124 39.20 -8.73 -36.98
CA LYS A 124 38.70 -8.86 -38.37
C LYS A 124 37.67 -7.81 -38.64
N LYS A 125 37.93 -6.91 -39.59
CA LYS A 125 36.92 -5.94 -40.02
C LYS A 125 35.64 -6.68 -40.36
N ILE A 126 34.50 -6.08 -40.00
CA ILE A 126 33.17 -6.66 -40.22
C ILE A 126 32.98 -7.13 -41.68
N ASN A 127 33.51 -6.39 -42.63
CA ASN A 127 33.45 -6.69 -44.09
C ASN A 127 34.34 -7.88 -44.51
N HIS A 128 35.31 -8.29 -43.72
CA HIS A 128 36.22 -9.40 -44.02
C HIS A 128 35.92 -10.67 -43.24
N CYS A 129 34.90 -10.68 -42.42
CA CYS A 129 34.48 -11.85 -41.69
C CYS A 129 33.46 -12.65 -42.50
N THR A 130 33.82 -13.85 -42.91
CA THR A 130 32.99 -14.79 -43.69
C THR A 130 31.88 -15.43 -42.88
N ILE A 131 31.97 -15.37 -41.55
CA ILE A 131 31.00 -15.99 -40.65
C ILE A 131 29.69 -15.16 -40.65
N ALA A 132 28.59 -15.79 -41.07
CA ALA A 132 27.29 -15.15 -41.14
C ALA A 132 26.71 -14.91 -39.74
N HIS A 133 26.96 -15.78 -38.76
CA HIS A 133 26.35 -15.70 -37.45
C HIS A 133 27.33 -15.11 -36.44
N LYS A 134 27.08 -13.87 -36.06
CA LYS A 134 27.90 -13.10 -35.11
C LYS A 134 27.19 -12.97 -33.76
N TYR A 135 27.96 -12.79 -32.71
CA TYR A 135 27.42 -12.57 -31.37
C TYR A 135 28.03 -11.30 -30.79
N TYR A 136 27.18 -10.49 -30.18
CA TYR A 136 27.59 -9.25 -29.54
C TYR A 136 27.04 -9.18 -28.11
N TYR A 137 27.80 -8.58 -27.24
CA TYR A 137 27.33 -8.20 -25.91
C TYR A 137 26.94 -6.74 -25.94
N ASN A 138 25.73 -6.44 -25.46
CA ASN A 138 25.22 -5.08 -25.26
C ASN A 138 24.72 -4.93 -23.83
N GLY A 139 25.32 -3.99 -23.08
CA GLY A 139 25.05 -3.81 -21.66
C GLY A 139 23.60 -3.43 -21.34
N ARG A 140 22.97 -2.60 -22.17
CA ARG A 140 21.55 -2.21 -21.98
C ARG A 140 20.60 -3.37 -22.25
N ALA A 141 20.86 -4.17 -23.25
CA ALA A 141 20.06 -5.34 -23.56
C ALA A 141 20.22 -6.43 -22.50
N ALA A 142 21.44 -6.63 -21.99
CA ALA A 142 21.73 -7.54 -20.88
C ALA A 142 21.00 -7.12 -19.59
N ASP A 143 21.00 -5.83 -19.26
CA ASP A 143 20.28 -5.30 -18.09
C ASP A 143 18.77 -5.48 -18.22
N ARG A 144 18.19 -5.22 -19.39
CA ARG A 144 16.78 -5.46 -19.63
C ARG A 144 16.41 -6.92 -19.43
N LYS A 145 17.14 -7.86 -20.03
CA LYS A 145 16.94 -9.29 -19.84
C LYS A 145 17.04 -9.73 -18.39
N TYR A 146 18.03 -9.21 -17.68
CA TYR A 146 18.21 -9.48 -16.26
C TYR A 146 17.00 -8.99 -15.44
N ARG A 147 16.50 -7.78 -15.71
CA ARG A 147 15.31 -7.25 -15.03
C ARG A 147 14.04 -8.06 -15.35
N GLU A 148 13.86 -8.45 -16.60
CA GLU A 148 12.77 -9.33 -17.02
C GLU A 148 12.82 -10.67 -16.27
N LEU A 149 14.01 -11.27 -16.13
CA LEU A 149 14.20 -12.48 -15.35
C LEU A 149 13.87 -12.28 -13.86
N LEU A 150 14.30 -11.17 -13.27
CA LEU A 150 13.95 -10.84 -11.88
C LEU A 150 12.45 -10.69 -11.67
N ILE A 151 11.76 -10.03 -12.62
CA ILE A 151 10.30 -9.84 -12.56
C ILE A 151 9.61 -11.20 -12.71
N SER A 152 10.00 -12.01 -13.69
CA SER A 152 9.39 -13.31 -13.95
C SER A 152 9.64 -14.32 -12.83
N SER A 153 10.83 -14.33 -12.24
CA SER A 153 11.18 -15.21 -11.12
C SER A 153 10.44 -14.86 -9.81
N ARG A 154 10.00 -13.61 -9.67
CA ARG A 154 9.21 -13.12 -8.53
C ARG A 154 7.70 -13.06 -8.84
N SER A 155 7.31 -13.38 -10.07
CA SER A 155 5.90 -13.48 -10.43
C SER A 155 5.33 -14.79 -9.87
N GLY A 156 4.13 -14.70 -9.29
CA GLY A 156 3.46 -15.88 -8.74
C GLY A 156 3.13 -15.73 -7.26
N ILE A 157 2.69 -16.82 -6.67
CA ILE A 157 2.25 -16.91 -5.28
C ILE A 157 3.17 -17.91 -4.59
N ASN A 158 3.74 -17.53 -3.44
CA ASN A 158 4.58 -18.43 -2.63
C ASN A 158 3.71 -19.30 -1.70
N MET A 159 2.68 -19.93 -2.25
CA MET A 159 1.83 -20.89 -1.53
C MET A 159 1.12 -21.83 -2.47
N THR A 160 0.70 -22.99 -1.94
CA THR A 160 -0.10 -23.98 -2.68
C THR A 160 -1.56 -23.54 -2.81
N LYS A 161 -2.30 -24.15 -3.76
CA LYS A 161 -3.74 -23.87 -3.91
C LYS A 161 -4.54 -24.22 -2.64
N LEU A 162 -4.14 -25.28 -1.94
CA LEU A 162 -4.78 -25.69 -0.70
C LEU A 162 -4.58 -24.65 0.41
N GLN A 163 -3.34 -24.18 0.59
CA GLN A 163 -3.04 -23.12 1.56
C GLN A 163 -3.77 -21.81 1.23
N LEU A 164 -3.87 -21.47 -0.06
CA LEU A 164 -4.60 -20.29 -0.49
C LEU A 164 -6.08 -20.41 -0.12
N HIS A 165 -6.69 -21.57 -0.39
CA HIS A 165 -8.10 -21.84 -0.06
C HIS A 165 -8.36 -21.79 1.45
N GLN A 166 -7.48 -22.40 2.26
CA GLN A 166 -7.59 -22.34 3.73
C GLN A 166 -7.52 -20.91 4.27
N LYS A 167 -6.61 -20.10 3.74
CA LYS A 167 -6.49 -18.67 4.11
C LYS A 167 -7.72 -17.88 3.64
N ASP A 168 -8.24 -18.16 2.46
CA ASP A 168 -9.42 -17.49 1.91
C ASP A 168 -10.67 -17.70 2.78
N GLN A 169 -10.84 -18.89 3.34
CA GLN A 169 -11.95 -19.22 4.24
C GLN A 169 -11.96 -18.34 5.52
N ILE A 170 -10.81 -17.85 5.94
CA ILE A 170 -10.68 -16.93 7.10
C ILE A 170 -10.77 -15.47 6.62
N ILE A 171 -9.98 -15.12 5.61
CA ILE A 171 -9.78 -13.73 5.17
C ILE A 171 -11.03 -13.12 4.56
N SER A 172 -11.68 -13.83 3.62
CA SER A 172 -12.78 -13.24 2.84
C SER A 172 -14.00 -12.88 3.67
N PRO A 173 -14.49 -13.74 4.59
CA PRO A 173 -15.62 -13.38 5.45
C PRO A 173 -15.31 -12.17 6.37
N LEU A 174 -14.09 -12.06 6.88
CA LEU A 174 -13.68 -10.96 7.76
C LEU A 174 -13.58 -9.63 6.99
N ILE A 175 -13.11 -9.67 5.73
CA ILE A 175 -13.11 -8.49 4.86
C ILE A 175 -14.56 -8.04 4.56
N GLU A 176 -15.46 -8.97 4.29
CA GLU A 176 -16.89 -8.67 4.05
C GLU A 176 -17.57 -8.07 5.29
N GLN A 177 -17.10 -8.40 6.50
CA GLN A 177 -17.50 -7.73 7.75
C GLN A 177 -16.89 -6.34 7.92
N GLY A 178 -16.10 -5.86 6.96
CA GLY A 178 -15.45 -4.55 6.98
C GLY A 178 -14.17 -4.51 7.83
N GLN A 179 -13.56 -5.64 8.16
CA GLN A 179 -12.25 -5.66 8.81
C GLN A 179 -11.15 -5.29 7.81
N SER A 180 -10.13 -4.57 8.27
CA SER A 180 -8.98 -4.23 7.42
C SER A 180 -7.97 -5.39 7.38
N PRO A 181 -7.17 -5.51 6.30
CA PRO A 181 -6.08 -6.48 6.24
C PRO A 181 -5.13 -6.43 7.45
N TYR A 182 -4.85 -5.23 7.99
CA TYR A 182 -4.05 -5.08 9.19
C TYR A 182 -4.72 -5.73 10.42
N GLN A 183 -6.00 -5.46 10.64
CA GLN A 183 -6.78 -6.02 11.74
C GLN A 183 -6.82 -7.55 11.68
N ILE A 184 -7.10 -8.10 10.49
CA ILE A 184 -7.16 -9.57 10.29
C ILE A 184 -5.83 -10.21 10.64
N LEU A 185 -4.71 -9.68 10.13
CA LEU A 185 -3.39 -10.26 10.39
C LEU A 185 -2.91 -10.07 11.83
N THR A 186 -3.39 -9.04 12.51
CA THR A 186 -3.10 -8.86 13.95
C THR A 186 -3.81 -9.90 14.79
N ASN A 187 -5.05 -10.23 14.44
CA ASN A 187 -5.86 -11.21 15.15
C ASN A 187 -5.53 -12.66 14.76
N HIS A 188 -5.00 -12.87 13.54
CA HIS A 188 -4.69 -14.18 12.96
C HIS A 188 -3.21 -14.27 12.54
N PRO A 189 -2.26 -14.33 13.48
CA PRO A 189 -0.83 -14.45 13.17
C PRO A 189 -0.50 -15.76 12.43
N GLU A 190 -1.32 -16.81 12.56
CA GLU A 190 -1.18 -18.08 11.85
C GLU A 190 -1.31 -17.97 10.33
N LEU A 191 -1.86 -16.88 9.82
CA LEU A 191 -1.93 -16.63 8.38
C LEU A 191 -0.55 -16.41 7.75
N ASP A 192 0.46 -16.07 8.55
CA ASP A 192 1.87 -15.89 8.14
C ASP A 192 1.99 -15.21 6.77
N MET A 193 1.53 -13.98 6.69
CA MET A 193 1.64 -13.15 5.50
C MET A 193 1.70 -11.67 5.83
N SER A 194 2.28 -10.87 4.94
CA SER A 194 2.32 -9.42 5.14
C SER A 194 1.01 -8.75 4.70
N VAL A 195 0.70 -7.60 5.31
CA VAL A 195 -0.43 -6.74 4.89
C VAL A 195 -0.36 -6.42 3.39
N ARG A 196 0.84 -6.14 2.87
CA ARG A 196 1.07 -5.86 1.45
C ARG A 196 0.78 -7.07 0.57
N SER A 197 1.13 -8.27 1.02
CA SER A 197 0.83 -9.51 0.29
C SER A 197 -0.67 -9.75 0.21
N MET A 198 -1.41 -9.50 1.31
CA MET A 198 -2.85 -9.63 1.33
C MET A 198 -3.52 -8.68 0.34
N TYR A 199 -3.17 -7.38 0.34
CA TYR A 199 -3.67 -6.45 -0.67
C TYR A 199 -3.34 -6.88 -2.10
N THR A 200 -2.12 -7.36 -2.34
CA THR A 200 -1.71 -7.84 -3.67
C THR A 200 -2.53 -9.06 -4.12
N TYR A 201 -2.87 -9.95 -3.21
CA TYR A 201 -3.64 -11.16 -3.53
C TYR A 201 -5.12 -10.85 -3.76
N ILE A 202 -5.70 -9.91 -3.02
CA ILE A 202 -7.05 -9.39 -3.28
C ILE A 202 -7.10 -8.70 -4.64
N ASP A 203 -6.11 -7.85 -4.94
CA ASP A 203 -6.00 -7.12 -6.22
C ASP A 203 -5.87 -8.05 -7.42
N LYS A 204 -5.13 -9.16 -7.27
CA LYS A 204 -5.01 -10.22 -8.27
C LYS A 204 -6.25 -11.14 -8.34
N GLY A 205 -7.22 -10.96 -7.48
CA GLY A 205 -8.44 -11.78 -7.43
C GLY A 205 -8.20 -13.22 -7.01
N LEU A 206 -7.22 -13.47 -6.16
CA LEU A 206 -6.86 -14.81 -5.67
C LEU A 206 -7.73 -15.27 -4.50
N PHE A 207 -8.28 -14.34 -3.74
CA PHE A 207 -9.28 -14.57 -2.71
C PHE A 207 -10.69 -14.35 -3.25
N THR A 208 -11.70 -14.84 -2.54
CA THR A 208 -13.11 -14.60 -2.83
C THR A 208 -13.43 -13.11 -2.66
N ALA A 209 -12.92 -12.49 -1.57
CA ALA A 209 -13.00 -11.04 -1.37
C ALA A 209 -12.31 -10.27 -2.49
N ARG A 210 -12.91 -9.15 -2.89
CA ARG A 210 -12.46 -8.29 -3.99
C ARG A 210 -12.11 -6.89 -3.48
N ASN A 211 -11.48 -6.09 -4.32
CA ASN A 211 -11.17 -4.69 -4.02
C ASN A 211 -12.41 -3.88 -3.63
N ILE A 212 -13.59 -4.29 -4.10
CA ILE A 212 -14.86 -3.63 -3.76
C ILE A 212 -15.25 -3.83 -2.28
N ASP A 213 -14.80 -4.87 -1.65
CA ASP A 213 -15.09 -5.20 -0.26
C ASP A 213 -14.16 -4.48 0.72
N LEU A 214 -13.08 -3.85 0.22
CA LEU A 214 -12.14 -3.11 1.03
C LEU A 214 -12.66 -1.71 1.41
N LYS A 215 -12.28 -1.23 2.60
CA LYS A 215 -12.80 0.01 3.23
C LYS A 215 -12.62 1.30 2.42
N ARG A 216 -11.61 1.41 1.54
CA ARG A 216 -11.29 2.66 0.81
C ARG A 216 -10.98 2.36 -0.64
N GLN A 217 -11.93 2.69 -1.50
CA GLN A 217 -11.80 2.47 -2.93
C GLN A 217 -11.63 3.75 -3.75
N ALA A 218 -12.14 4.88 -3.29
CA ALA A 218 -12.09 6.14 -4.03
C ALA A 218 -11.79 7.33 -3.11
N LYS A 219 -10.93 8.25 -3.59
CA LYS A 219 -10.71 9.56 -2.97
C LYS A 219 -11.64 10.57 -3.64
N PHE A 220 -12.60 11.11 -2.89
CA PHE A 220 -13.46 12.20 -3.37
C PHE A 220 -12.76 13.54 -3.16
N LYS A 221 -12.87 14.45 -4.13
CA LYS A 221 -12.45 15.84 -3.96
C LYS A 221 -13.34 16.53 -2.93
N PRO A 222 -12.77 17.24 -1.94
CA PRO A 222 -13.60 17.99 -0.96
C PRO A 222 -14.40 19.09 -1.67
N ARG A 223 -15.64 19.26 -1.26
CA ARG A 223 -16.49 20.38 -1.73
C ARG A 223 -15.98 21.70 -1.15
N LYS A 224 -16.05 22.78 -1.93
CA LYS A 224 -15.76 24.15 -1.44
C LYS A 224 -16.75 24.53 -0.35
N CYS A 225 -16.25 25.01 0.81
CA CYS A 225 -17.06 25.47 1.93
C CYS A 225 -17.78 26.78 1.63
N HIS A 226 -19.01 26.92 2.15
CA HIS A 226 -19.77 28.14 2.14
C HIS A 226 -19.38 29.05 3.34
N LYS A 227 -19.63 30.35 3.19
CA LYS A 227 -19.29 31.41 4.15
C LYS A 227 -19.91 31.17 5.53
N THR A 228 -19.09 31.30 6.57
CA THR A 228 -19.49 31.20 7.99
C THR A 228 -20.21 32.47 8.49
N GLN A 229 -21.20 32.28 9.37
CA GLN A 229 -21.81 33.36 10.14
C GLN A 229 -20.81 33.90 11.19
N ILE A 230 -20.90 35.21 11.45
CA ILE A 230 -20.06 35.88 12.45
C ILE A 230 -20.61 35.52 13.83
N THR A 231 -19.82 34.84 14.65
CA THR A 231 -20.15 34.51 16.05
C THR A 231 -19.45 35.51 16.98
N ASP A 232 -20.09 35.85 18.09
CA ASP A 232 -19.44 36.66 19.14
C ASP A 232 -18.17 36.00 19.63
N ARG A 233 -17.05 36.72 19.59
CA ARG A 233 -15.70 36.21 19.89
C ARG A 233 -15.36 36.33 21.37
N SER A 234 -16.10 37.04 22.17
CA SER A 234 -15.81 37.27 23.61
C SER A 234 -15.85 35.96 24.41
N VAL A 235 -16.70 35.02 24.02
CA VAL A 235 -16.84 33.71 24.67
C VAL A 235 -15.58 32.84 24.59
N PHE A 236 -14.73 33.10 23.60
CA PHE A 236 -13.52 32.30 23.34
C PHE A 236 -12.23 32.88 23.91
N THR A 237 -12.32 33.99 24.66
CA THR A 237 -11.18 34.65 25.30
C THR A 237 -10.55 33.70 26.32
N HIS A 238 -9.22 33.55 26.32
CA HIS A 238 -8.46 32.60 27.14
C HIS A 238 -8.80 31.12 26.92
N ARG A 239 -9.47 30.77 25.80
CA ARG A 239 -9.82 29.41 25.39
C ARG A 239 -9.46 29.14 23.94
N THR A 240 -8.46 29.83 23.42
CA THR A 240 -8.04 29.69 22.03
C THR A 240 -7.20 28.45 21.84
N TYR A 241 -6.99 28.04 20.58
CA TYR A 241 -6.06 26.94 20.27
C TYR A 241 -4.62 27.26 20.69
N SER A 242 -4.23 28.54 20.67
CA SER A 242 -2.91 28.97 21.16
C SER A 242 -2.79 28.77 22.66
N ASP A 243 -3.83 29.09 23.44
CA ASP A 243 -3.86 28.87 24.90
C ASP A 243 -3.79 27.35 25.19
N PHE A 244 -4.49 26.54 24.41
CA PHE A 244 -4.45 25.09 24.50
C PHE A 244 -3.05 24.53 24.22
N CYS A 245 -2.38 24.98 23.16
CA CYS A 245 -1.03 24.53 22.82
C CYS A 245 0.01 24.89 23.90
N SER A 246 -0.18 26.00 24.61
CA SER A 246 0.73 26.42 25.70
C SER A 246 0.71 25.47 26.90
N LEU A 247 -0.30 24.61 27.03
CA LEU A 247 -0.40 23.62 28.11
C LEU A 247 0.48 22.39 27.90
N GLU A 248 1.02 22.17 26.70
CA GLU A 248 1.86 21.01 26.32
C GLU A 248 1.31 19.66 26.80
N LEU A 249 -0.01 19.46 26.65
CA LEU A 249 -0.69 18.27 27.18
C LEU A 249 -0.35 17.00 26.40
N SER A 250 -0.02 15.95 27.11
CA SER A 250 0.18 14.60 26.56
C SER A 250 -1.12 13.84 26.32
N SER A 251 -2.21 14.23 26.98
CA SER A 251 -3.53 13.61 26.91
C SER A 251 -4.62 14.65 27.02
N PHE A 252 -5.61 14.58 26.15
CA PHE A 252 -6.81 15.42 26.17
C PHE A 252 -7.94 14.72 25.38
N VAL A 253 -9.14 15.28 25.48
CA VAL A 253 -10.30 14.78 24.77
C VAL A 253 -10.65 15.72 23.63
N GLU A 254 -10.77 15.20 22.41
CA GLU A 254 -11.37 15.91 21.29
C GLU A 254 -12.90 15.71 21.31
N MET A 255 -13.67 16.78 21.11
CA MET A 255 -15.12 16.75 21.08
C MET A 255 -15.65 17.32 19.76
N ASP A 256 -16.68 16.66 19.20
CA ASP A 256 -17.31 17.06 17.94
C ASP A 256 -18.75 16.55 17.85
N THR A 257 -19.49 16.97 16.84
CA THR A 257 -20.82 16.45 16.53
C THR A 257 -20.88 15.83 15.14
N VAL A 258 -21.66 14.76 15.02
CA VAL A 258 -21.92 14.08 13.75
C VAL A 258 -23.41 14.18 13.44
N HIS A 259 -23.74 14.96 12.41
CA HIS A 259 -25.12 15.19 12.00
C HIS A 259 -25.71 14.02 11.20
N SER A 260 -27.02 13.84 11.40
CA SER A 260 -27.89 12.95 10.65
C SER A 260 -28.15 13.43 9.22
N SER A 261 -29.05 12.76 8.50
CA SER A 261 -29.68 13.28 7.29
C SER A 261 -30.49 14.57 7.62
N ARG A 262 -30.84 15.32 6.56
CA ARG A 262 -31.61 16.59 6.74
C ARG A 262 -33.01 16.38 7.31
N GLU A 263 -33.51 15.17 7.28
CA GLU A 263 -34.86 14.79 7.72
C GLU A 263 -34.96 14.51 9.22
N SER A 264 -33.83 14.34 9.91
CA SER A 264 -33.78 14.05 11.34
C SER A 264 -32.98 15.10 12.10
N ASN A 265 -33.54 15.52 13.24
CA ASN A 265 -32.89 16.47 14.17
C ASN A 265 -31.87 15.78 15.10
N LYS A 266 -31.84 14.44 15.11
CA LYS A 266 -30.91 13.70 15.97
C LYS A 266 -29.47 13.88 15.50
N THR A 267 -28.55 13.96 16.46
CA THR A 267 -27.12 14.19 16.25
C THR A 267 -26.35 13.33 17.24
N LEU A 268 -25.16 12.87 16.87
CA LEU A 268 -24.24 12.21 17.79
C LEU A 268 -23.25 13.23 18.33
N LEU A 269 -23.19 13.38 19.66
CA LEU A 269 -22.06 13.99 20.34
C LEU A 269 -20.95 12.95 20.41
N THR A 270 -19.77 13.26 19.96
CA THR A 270 -18.62 12.35 19.92
C THR A 270 -17.48 12.89 20.76
N LEU A 271 -16.81 12.00 21.49
CA LEU A 271 -15.66 12.30 22.31
C LEU A 271 -14.54 11.31 21.94
N PHE A 272 -13.32 11.81 21.83
CA PHE A 272 -12.17 11.00 21.47
C PHE A 272 -11.00 11.27 22.40
N PHE A 273 -10.57 10.24 23.13
CA PHE A 273 -9.42 10.28 24.02
C PHE A 273 -8.14 10.11 23.20
N THR A 274 -7.34 11.14 23.19
CA THR A 274 -6.17 11.16 22.27
C THR A 274 -5.06 10.20 22.66
N LYS A 275 -4.90 9.88 23.95
CA LYS A 275 -3.92 8.93 24.47
C LYS A 275 -4.34 7.48 24.19
N GLU A 276 -5.51 7.08 24.62
CA GLU A 276 -6.05 5.72 24.52
C GLU A 276 -6.60 5.40 23.13
N LYS A 277 -6.78 6.44 22.27
CA LYS A 277 -7.51 6.34 20.98
C LYS A 277 -8.95 5.85 21.15
N LEU A 278 -9.51 6.02 22.35
CA LEU A 278 -10.85 5.58 22.71
C LEU A 278 -11.89 6.54 22.14
N PHE A 279 -12.91 5.98 21.52
CA PHE A 279 -14.02 6.74 20.92
C PHE A 279 -15.30 6.51 21.71
N LEU A 280 -16.01 7.58 22.05
CA LEU A 280 -17.35 7.56 22.64
C LEU A 280 -18.32 8.32 21.77
N ALA A 281 -19.58 7.93 21.77
CA ALA A 281 -20.67 8.64 21.10
C ALA A 281 -21.97 8.60 21.90
N PHE A 282 -22.69 9.72 21.90
CA PHE A 282 -23.95 9.88 22.63
C PHE A 282 -25.01 10.43 21.70
N LEU A 283 -26.18 9.83 21.71
CA LEU A 283 -27.30 10.24 20.87
C LEU A 283 -28.03 11.46 21.50
N LEU A 284 -28.00 12.55 20.78
CA LEU A 284 -28.76 13.77 21.11
C LEU A 284 -30.02 13.83 20.26
N ASN A 285 -31.18 14.10 20.89
CA ASN A 285 -32.45 14.34 20.17
C ASN A 285 -32.41 15.65 19.34
N ARG A 286 -31.65 16.63 19.81
CA ARG A 286 -31.42 17.91 19.10
C ARG A 286 -29.98 18.38 19.40
N CYS A 287 -29.34 18.99 18.43
CA CYS A 287 -27.98 19.57 18.57
C CYS A 287 -28.12 20.97 19.25
N THR A 288 -28.12 20.97 20.57
CA THR A 288 -28.27 22.21 21.38
C THR A 288 -27.27 22.24 22.53
N LYS A 289 -26.89 23.44 23.01
CA LYS A 289 -26.03 23.64 24.19
C LYS A 289 -26.55 22.84 25.39
N GLY A 290 -27.87 22.91 25.66
CA GLY A 290 -28.50 22.17 26.76
C GLY A 290 -28.43 20.67 26.63
N ALA A 291 -28.50 20.09 25.43
CA ALA A 291 -28.38 18.66 25.21
C ALA A 291 -26.94 18.17 25.46
N VAL A 292 -25.95 18.94 25.04
CA VAL A 292 -24.55 18.65 25.34
C VAL A 292 -24.29 18.70 26.84
N ARG A 293 -24.70 19.77 27.50
CA ARG A 293 -24.61 19.92 28.96
C ARG A 293 -25.23 18.72 29.71
N LEU A 294 -26.49 18.39 29.37
CA LEU A 294 -27.19 17.25 29.99
C LEU A 294 -26.45 15.92 29.80
N THR A 295 -25.73 15.74 28.69
CA THR A 295 -24.91 14.54 28.47
C THR A 295 -23.72 14.52 29.43
N PHE A 296 -23.05 15.65 29.62
CA PHE A 296 -21.97 15.80 30.57
C PHE A 296 -22.45 15.58 32.02
N ASP A 297 -23.60 16.14 32.39
CA ASP A 297 -24.22 15.97 33.73
C ASP A 297 -24.55 14.49 34.00
N ARG A 298 -25.05 13.76 33.00
CA ARG A 298 -25.31 12.32 33.08
C ARG A 298 -24.01 11.50 33.24
N LEU A 299 -22.95 11.88 32.51
CA LEU A 299 -21.65 11.23 32.63
C LEU A 299 -21.02 11.47 34.01
N GLU A 300 -21.05 12.72 34.50
CA GLU A 300 -20.58 13.08 35.83
C GLU A 300 -21.34 12.33 36.92
N LYS A 301 -22.66 12.20 36.79
CA LYS A 301 -23.47 11.42 37.74
C LYS A 301 -23.12 9.93 37.76
N ARG A 302 -22.70 9.35 36.65
CA ARG A 302 -22.32 7.95 36.53
C ARG A 302 -20.91 7.68 37.05
N LEU A 303 -19.97 8.57 36.75
CA LEU A 303 -18.57 8.46 37.09
C LEU A 303 -18.29 8.88 38.54
N GLY A 304 -19.04 9.88 39.01
CA GLY A 304 -18.65 10.67 40.17
C GLY A 304 -17.84 11.91 39.72
N THR A 305 -17.89 12.98 40.55
CA THR A 305 -17.28 14.27 40.16
C THR A 305 -15.76 14.17 40.02
N TYR A 306 -15.08 13.49 40.93
CA TYR A 306 -13.61 13.42 40.88
C TYR A 306 -13.10 12.57 39.72
N GLU A 307 -13.70 11.43 39.44
CA GLU A 307 -13.38 10.58 38.29
C GLU A 307 -13.70 11.30 36.98
N PHE A 308 -14.81 12.06 36.93
CA PHE A 308 -15.12 12.86 35.75
C PHE A 308 -14.04 13.91 35.49
N ILE A 309 -13.58 14.64 36.52
CA ILE A 309 -12.52 15.64 36.39
C ILE A 309 -11.24 14.98 35.86
N SER A 310 -10.83 13.85 36.43
CA SER A 310 -9.61 13.17 36.01
C SER A 310 -9.61 12.70 34.56
N VAL A 311 -10.80 12.35 34.03
CA VAL A 311 -10.98 11.78 32.69
C VAL A 311 -11.21 12.89 31.63
N PHE A 312 -11.90 13.97 32.02
CA PHE A 312 -12.32 15.05 31.11
C PHE A 312 -11.70 16.41 31.45
N GLU A 313 -10.51 16.43 32.03
CA GLU A 313 -9.83 17.63 32.47
C GLU A 313 -9.73 18.69 31.39
N ASN A 314 -9.26 18.32 30.21
CA ASN A 314 -9.04 19.22 29.08
C ASN A 314 -9.75 18.72 27.82
N ILE A 315 -10.60 19.55 27.24
CA ILE A 315 -11.40 19.22 26.07
C ILE A 315 -11.15 20.23 24.95
N LEU A 316 -10.81 19.74 23.77
CA LEU A 316 -10.64 20.53 22.55
C LEU A 316 -11.86 20.34 21.62
N THR A 317 -12.51 21.42 21.22
CA THR A 317 -13.67 21.37 20.33
C THR A 317 -13.60 22.43 19.24
N ASP A 318 -14.54 22.43 18.28
CA ASP A 318 -14.70 23.53 17.36
C ASP A 318 -15.63 24.63 17.94
N ARG A 319 -15.87 25.67 17.14
CA ARG A 319 -16.75 26.78 17.51
C ARG A 319 -18.19 26.54 17.08
N GLY A 320 -18.68 25.28 17.16
CA GLY A 320 -20.08 24.94 16.91
C GLY A 320 -21.01 25.68 17.87
N SER A 321 -22.21 26.00 17.41
CA SER A 321 -23.20 26.71 18.23
C SER A 321 -23.60 25.94 19.48
N GLU A 322 -23.53 24.60 19.42
CA GLU A 322 -23.80 23.67 20.52
C GLU A 322 -22.74 23.71 21.62
N PHE A 323 -21.55 24.16 21.31
CA PHE A 323 -20.40 24.31 22.22
C PHE A 323 -20.18 25.76 22.69
N GLY A 324 -21.04 26.69 22.24
CA GLY A 324 -20.88 28.12 22.49
C GLY A 324 -21.31 28.58 23.91
N ASP A 325 -21.29 27.69 24.91
CA ASP A 325 -21.49 28.01 26.31
C ASP A 325 -20.51 27.20 27.16
N PRO A 326 -19.21 27.58 27.14
CA PRO A 326 -18.17 26.83 27.87
C PRO A 326 -18.41 26.84 29.39
N VAL A 327 -18.89 27.93 29.96
CA VAL A 327 -19.10 28.04 31.40
C VAL A 327 -20.07 26.98 31.92
N SER A 328 -21.16 26.74 31.21
CA SER A 328 -22.13 25.70 31.61
C SER A 328 -21.59 24.27 31.42
N LEU A 329 -20.67 24.06 30.46
CA LEU A 329 -20.00 22.76 30.25
C LEU A 329 -18.91 22.52 31.29
N GLU A 330 -18.16 23.54 31.67
CA GLU A 330 -17.08 23.51 32.66
C GLU A 330 -17.59 23.37 34.08
N THR A 331 -18.81 23.80 34.36
CA THR A 331 -19.40 23.77 35.70
C THR A 331 -20.17 22.46 35.91
N GLY A 332 -19.72 21.65 36.87
CA GLY A 332 -20.36 20.39 37.25
C GLY A 332 -21.65 20.55 38.03
N ILE A 333 -22.31 19.43 38.32
CA ILE A 333 -23.61 19.36 39.04
C ILE A 333 -23.52 20.02 40.43
N GLN A 334 -22.35 19.88 41.08
CA GLN A 334 -22.13 20.47 42.41
C GLN A 334 -21.57 21.93 42.35
N GLY A 335 -21.53 22.56 41.19
CA GLY A 335 -20.97 23.89 41.03
C GLY A 335 -19.41 23.92 41.00
N ILE A 336 -18.76 22.75 41.02
CA ILE A 336 -17.32 22.63 40.94
C ILE A 336 -16.89 22.63 39.46
N GLN A 337 -15.75 23.23 39.14
CA GLN A 337 -15.20 23.15 37.79
C GLN A 337 -14.82 21.70 37.47
N ARG A 338 -15.44 21.11 36.43
CA ARG A 338 -15.27 19.69 36.04
C ARG A 338 -14.37 19.49 34.80
N SER A 339 -14.14 20.53 34.01
CA SER A 339 -13.29 20.46 32.83
C SER A 339 -12.87 21.87 32.36
N SER A 340 -11.92 21.94 31.45
CA SER A 340 -11.52 23.15 30.74
C SER A 340 -11.76 22.97 29.25
N ILE A 341 -12.52 23.86 28.61
CA ILE A 341 -12.91 23.76 27.22
C ILE A 341 -12.07 24.72 26.37
N TYR A 342 -11.42 24.20 25.34
CA TYR A 342 -10.62 24.95 24.38
C TYR A 342 -11.21 24.83 22.98
N TYR A 343 -10.97 25.83 22.14
CA TYR A 343 -11.57 25.93 20.82
C TYR A 343 -10.52 25.99 19.72
N CYS A 344 -10.71 25.17 18.70
CA CYS A 344 -9.92 25.27 17.47
C CYS A 344 -10.09 26.60 16.75
N ASP A 345 -9.12 26.95 15.94
CA ASP A 345 -9.23 28.09 15.04
C ASP A 345 -10.32 27.84 13.98
N PRO A 346 -11.03 28.89 13.55
CA PRO A 346 -12.04 28.77 12.50
C PRO A 346 -11.44 28.14 11.23
N MET A 347 -12.16 27.17 10.65
CA MET A 347 -11.81 26.50 9.40
C MET A 347 -10.47 25.72 9.43
N ARG A 348 -9.93 25.41 10.59
CA ARG A 348 -8.74 24.57 10.76
C ARG A 348 -9.10 23.19 11.32
N SER A 349 -9.81 22.39 10.53
CA SER A 349 -10.23 21.02 10.92
C SER A 349 -9.06 20.12 11.29
N GLY A 350 -7.89 20.32 10.71
CA GLY A 350 -6.67 19.54 11.04
C GLY A 350 -6.21 19.64 12.50
N GLN A 351 -6.72 20.62 13.28
CA GLN A 351 -6.45 20.74 14.72
C GLN A 351 -7.18 19.68 15.58
N LYS A 352 -8.21 19.03 15.02
CA LYS A 352 -8.96 17.88 15.57
C LYS A 352 -8.82 16.64 14.68
N GLY A 353 -7.62 16.32 14.22
CA GLY A 353 -7.43 15.25 13.25
C GLY A 353 -7.74 13.85 13.77
N ALA A 354 -7.62 13.61 15.07
CA ALA A 354 -7.80 12.30 15.65
C ALA A 354 -9.28 11.88 15.68
N ILE A 355 -10.19 12.77 16.11
CA ILE A 355 -11.63 12.50 16.09
C ILE A 355 -12.18 12.39 14.66
N GLU A 356 -11.65 13.16 13.69
CA GLU A 356 -12.02 13.03 12.28
C GLU A 356 -11.71 11.65 11.72
N GLN A 357 -10.57 11.07 12.14
CA GLN A 357 -10.23 9.69 11.78
C GLN A 357 -11.20 8.68 12.39
N ALA A 358 -11.61 8.87 13.65
CA ALA A 358 -12.63 8.04 14.30
C ALA A 358 -14.00 8.17 13.61
N HIS A 359 -14.37 9.38 13.19
CA HIS A 359 -15.58 9.62 12.37
C HIS A 359 -15.54 8.85 11.04
N THR A 360 -14.37 8.62 10.46
CA THR A 360 -14.27 7.80 9.26
C THR A 360 -14.71 6.37 9.52
N MET A 361 -14.41 5.80 10.69
CA MET A 361 -14.87 4.46 11.07
C MET A 361 -16.37 4.44 11.39
N LEU A 362 -16.85 5.45 12.12
CA LEU A 362 -18.28 5.63 12.36
C LEU A 362 -19.07 5.67 11.03
N ARG A 363 -18.54 6.38 10.03
CA ARG A 363 -19.16 6.52 8.71
C ARG A 363 -19.11 5.25 7.84
N MET A 364 -18.37 4.23 8.22
CA MET A 364 -18.48 2.91 7.62
C MET A 364 -19.77 2.20 8.05
N VAL A 365 -20.19 2.37 9.29
CA VAL A 365 -21.44 1.82 9.82
C VAL A 365 -22.62 2.73 9.53
N LEU A 366 -22.45 4.04 9.68
CA LEU A 366 -23.47 5.08 9.42
C LEU A 366 -23.02 6.00 8.28
N PRO A 367 -23.18 5.62 7.00
CA PRO A 367 -22.80 6.43 5.85
C PRO A 367 -23.40 7.85 5.88
N LYS A 368 -22.77 8.78 5.16
CA LYS A 368 -23.33 10.15 5.04
C LYS A 368 -24.72 10.09 4.40
N GLY A 369 -25.69 10.75 5.04
CA GLY A 369 -27.08 10.75 4.61
C GLY A 369 -27.95 9.69 5.30
N THR A 370 -27.39 8.82 6.15
CA THR A 370 -28.17 7.93 7.01
C THR A 370 -28.99 8.75 8.02
N SER A 371 -30.28 8.45 8.14
CA SER A 371 -31.15 9.05 9.16
C SER A 371 -30.86 8.41 10.53
N PHE A 372 -30.74 9.25 11.58
CA PHE A 372 -30.57 8.78 12.96
C PHE A 372 -31.92 8.68 13.70
N GLU A 373 -33.05 8.86 12.99
CA GLU A 373 -34.37 8.90 13.63
C GLU A 373 -34.69 7.64 14.42
N PHE A 374 -34.36 6.49 13.86
CA PHE A 374 -34.58 5.18 14.48
C PHE A 374 -33.45 4.67 15.36
N LEU A 375 -32.32 5.43 15.43
CA LEU A 375 -31.21 5.04 16.31
C LEU A 375 -31.61 5.20 17.77
N THR A 376 -31.18 4.23 18.56
CA THR A 376 -31.20 4.28 20.04
C THR A 376 -29.79 4.45 20.58
N GLN A 377 -29.65 4.84 21.85
CA GLN A 377 -28.32 4.87 22.51
C GLN A 377 -27.67 3.48 22.56
N TRP A 378 -28.47 2.42 22.61
CA TRP A 378 -27.97 1.05 22.57
C TRP A 378 -27.28 0.74 21.26
N ASP A 379 -27.88 1.13 20.12
CA ASP A 379 -27.27 0.98 18.79
C ASP A 379 -25.96 1.75 18.70
N VAL A 380 -25.93 2.98 19.22
CA VAL A 380 -24.71 3.79 19.25
C VAL A 380 -23.62 3.13 20.09
N ASN A 381 -23.97 2.59 21.28
CA ASN A 381 -23.01 1.88 22.11
C ASN A 381 -22.47 0.62 21.42
N LEU A 382 -23.32 -0.10 20.67
CA LEU A 382 -22.89 -1.24 19.89
C LEU A 382 -21.85 -0.83 18.84
N ILE A 383 -22.10 0.24 18.08
CA ILE A 383 -21.14 0.77 17.10
C ILE A 383 -19.83 1.15 17.78
N VAL A 384 -19.91 1.87 18.88
CA VAL A 384 -18.75 2.33 19.66
C VAL A 384 -17.91 1.15 20.14
N ASN A 385 -18.55 0.07 20.62
CA ASN A 385 -17.86 -1.16 21.05
C ASN A 385 -17.10 -1.80 19.90
N HIS A 386 -17.67 -1.92 18.72
CA HIS A 386 -16.99 -2.43 17.53
C HIS A 386 -15.80 -1.56 17.10
N ILE A 387 -15.96 -0.22 17.14
CA ILE A 387 -14.88 0.73 16.83
C ILE A 387 -13.71 0.58 17.80
N ASN A 388 -14.01 0.49 19.13
CA ASN A 388 -13.00 0.41 20.17
C ASN A 388 -12.37 -0.98 20.29
N SER A 389 -12.97 -2.01 19.73
CA SER A 389 -12.41 -3.38 19.64
C SER A 389 -11.60 -3.60 18.36
N THR A 390 -11.34 -2.54 17.57
CA THR A 390 -10.52 -2.63 16.37
C THR A 390 -9.06 -2.34 16.69
N PRO A 391 -8.11 -3.27 16.45
CA PRO A 391 -6.68 -3.05 16.65
C PRO A 391 -6.13 -1.85 15.89
N ARG A 392 -5.24 -1.09 16.53
CA ARG A 392 -4.60 0.09 15.95
C ARG A 392 -3.11 -0.09 15.80
N GLU A 393 -2.57 0.24 14.64
CA GLU A 393 -1.12 0.21 14.40
C GLU A 393 -0.37 1.15 15.36
N ILE A 394 -0.93 2.35 15.60
CA ILE A 394 -0.35 3.33 16.54
C ILE A 394 -0.33 2.83 18.00
N LEU A 395 -1.14 1.83 18.36
CA LEU A 395 -1.15 1.17 19.65
C LEU A 395 -0.41 -0.18 19.61
N SER A 396 0.46 -0.38 18.63
CA SER A 396 1.23 -1.62 18.44
C SER A 396 0.35 -2.87 18.32
N GLY A 397 -0.78 -2.74 17.63
CA GLY A 397 -1.73 -3.83 17.39
C GLY A 397 -2.78 -4.03 18.50
N ARG A 398 -2.71 -3.27 19.57
CA ARG A 398 -3.70 -3.30 20.66
C ARG A 398 -4.98 -2.54 20.29
N THR A 399 -6.06 -2.91 20.91
CA THR A 399 -7.33 -2.20 20.77
C THR A 399 -7.42 -0.98 21.70
N PRO A 400 -8.16 0.08 21.32
CA PRO A 400 -8.47 1.19 22.22
C PRO A 400 -9.09 0.75 23.55
N TYR A 401 -9.95 -0.29 23.53
CA TYR A 401 -10.54 -0.84 24.73
C TYR A 401 -9.49 -1.41 25.69
N GLU A 402 -8.53 -2.20 25.21
CA GLU A 402 -7.46 -2.78 26.04
C GLU A 402 -6.57 -1.70 26.66
N VAL A 403 -6.19 -0.68 25.90
CA VAL A 403 -5.37 0.42 26.42
C VAL A 403 -6.16 1.23 27.46
N ALA A 404 -7.43 1.52 27.17
CA ALA A 404 -8.28 2.25 28.13
C ALA A 404 -8.56 1.45 29.41
N LEU A 405 -8.65 0.12 29.34
CA LEU A 405 -8.81 -0.73 30.51
C LEU A 405 -7.60 -0.60 31.45
N GLU A 406 -6.38 -0.51 30.90
CA GLU A 406 -5.17 -0.34 31.71
C GLU A 406 -5.01 1.07 32.28
N THR A 407 -5.39 2.10 31.49
CA THR A 407 -5.14 3.49 31.88
C THR A 407 -6.26 4.13 32.67
N LEU A 408 -7.52 3.82 32.33
CA LEU A 408 -8.71 4.41 32.97
C LEU A 408 -9.34 3.46 33.99
N GLY A 409 -9.16 2.16 33.82
CA GLY A 409 -9.75 1.14 34.69
C GLY A 409 -11.14 0.65 34.26
N GLU A 410 -11.53 -0.50 34.81
CA GLU A 410 -12.76 -1.21 34.42
C GLU A 410 -14.03 -0.44 34.80
N ASP A 411 -14.02 0.24 35.92
CA ASP A 411 -15.21 0.95 36.44
C ASP A 411 -15.59 2.15 35.55
N ILE A 412 -14.59 2.87 35.03
CA ILE A 412 -14.82 3.97 34.08
C ILE A 412 -15.37 3.41 32.76
N LEU A 413 -14.83 2.30 32.26
CA LEU A 413 -15.32 1.67 31.04
C LEU A 413 -16.76 1.14 31.22
N LYS A 414 -17.11 0.60 32.37
CA LYS A 414 -18.50 0.22 32.70
C LYS A 414 -19.42 1.44 32.75
N ALA A 415 -18.98 2.55 33.34
CA ALA A 415 -19.73 3.79 33.38
C ALA A 415 -20.00 4.34 31.97
N PHE A 416 -19.06 4.15 31.03
CA PHE A 416 -19.26 4.46 29.60
C PHE A 416 -20.08 3.40 28.85
N GLN A 417 -20.45 2.30 29.50
CA GLN A 417 -21.16 1.16 28.91
C GLN A 417 -20.38 0.48 27.78
N LEU A 418 -19.07 0.48 27.88
CA LEU A 418 -18.19 -0.17 26.91
C LEU A 418 -18.04 -1.66 27.23
N LYS A 419 -18.01 -2.46 26.17
CA LYS A 419 -17.78 -3.89 26.21
C LYS A 419 -16.85 -4.29 25.07
N PRO A 420 -15.90 -5.20 25.32
CA PRO A 420 -15.05 -5.71 24.24
C PRO A 420 -15.88 -6.61 23.31
N ILE A 421 -15.55 -6.59 22.04
CA ILE A 421 -16.10 -7.49 21.02
C ILE A 421 -14.99 -8.45 20.61
N GLU A 422 -15.33 -9.73 20.52
CA GLU A 422 -14.40 -10.74 20.02
C GLU A 422 -13.84 -10.36 18.65
N PRO A 423 -12.55 -10.58 18.38
CA PRO A 423 -11.89 -10.11 17.16
C PRO A 423 -12.64 -10.44 15.86
N ASP A 424 -13.09 -11.68 15.71
CA ASP A 424 -13.75 -12.17 14.49
C ASP A 424 -15.20 -11.68 14.35
N LYS A 425 -15.80 -11.22 15.45
CA LYS A 425 -17.14 -10.65 15.46
C LYS A 425 -17.16 -9.15 15.21
N VAL A 426 -16.00 -8.49 15.13
CA VAL A 426 -15.93 -7.05 14.84
C VAL A 426 -16.46 -6.79 13.44
N ASN A 427 -17.54 -6.00 13.35
CA ASN A 427 -18.21 -5.64 12.11
C ASN A 427 -18.31 -4.12 11.99
N LEU A 428 -17.75 -3.55 10.91
CA LEU A 428 -17.78 -2.12 10.62
C LEU A 428 -18.49 -1.86 9.28
N THR A 429 -19.64 -2.46 9.10
CA THR A 429 -20.51 -2.26 7.94
C THR A 429 -21.89 -1.77 8.36
N PRO A 430 -22.69 -1.19 7.45
CA PRO A 430 -24.08 -0.79 7.75
C PRO A 430 -24.96 -1.96 8.20
N LYS A 431 -24.60 -3.20 7.91
CA LYS A 431 -25.33 -4.40 8.34
C LYS A 431 -25.29 -4.62 9.87
N LEU A 432 -24.39 -3.94 10.58
CA LEU A 432 -24.31 -4.02 12.04
C LEU A 432 -25.60 -3.55 12.71
N ILE A 433 -26.21 -2.49 12.16
CA ILE A 433 -27.46 -1.92 12.68
C ILE A 433 -28.60 -2.41 11.81
N ARG A 434 -29.48 -3.23 12.39
CA ARG A 434 -30.73 -3.59 11.75
C ARG A 434 -31.76 -2.50 12.07
N PHE A 435 -31.98 -1.58 11.16
CA PHE A 435 -33.14 -0.71 11.24
C PHE A 435 -34.38 -1.58 11.03
N ASN A 436 -35.15 -1.82 12.09
CA ASN A 436 -36.49 -2.37 11.93
C ASN A 436 -37.36 -1.30 11.24
N HIS A 437 -37.53 -1.45 9.95
CA HIS A 437 -38.43 -0.65 9.14
C HIS A 437 -39.87 -1.07 9.38
#